data_1e694f011a36e5e075e4b3991672787d
#
_entry.id   1e694f011a36e5e075e4b3991672787d
#
_cell.length_a   1.000
_cell.length_b   1.000
_cell.length_c   1.000
_cell.angle_alpha   90.00
_cell.angle_beta   90.00
_cell.angle_gamma   90.00
#
_symmetry.space_group_name_H-M   'P 1'
#
loop_
_entity.id
_entity.type
_entity.pdbx_description
1 polymer ?
#
loop_
_entity_poly.entity_id
_entity_poly.type
_entity_poly.pdbx_seq_one_letter_code
_entity_poly.pdbx_strand_id
1 'polypeptide(L)'
;MLRDMMPRFDLYQPDSLEGALDLAGRLGENGWLVGGGQDSWDWLKNRTRHTGAVIDLSGIAALKGVREANGGIEIGALTTLTEVENDPLVRERYALLADAAGRVASPQIRNAGTLGGNLCQDTRCWYYRGGVDCYRAGGNTCYADTPEGQNRE
;
A
#
# COMPACT_ATOMS: atom_id res chain seq x y z
N MET A 1 -3.09 13.81 -22.33
CA MET A 1 -4.19 13.25 -21.50
C MET A 1 -4.11 13.88 -20.13
N LEU A 2 -5.20 14.45 -19.61
CA LEU A 2 -5.23 15.06 -18.28
C LEU A 2 -4.99 13.98 -17.23
N ARG A 3 -3.90 14.11 -16.44
CA ARG A 3 -3.54 13.15 -15.37
C ARG A 3 -4.25 13.45 -14.04
N ASP A 4 -5.08 14.50 -14.01
CA ASP A 4 -5.78 14.94 -12.80
C ASP A 4 -7.04 14.12 -12.50
N MET A 5 -7.52 13.36 -13.47
CA MET A 5 -8.69 12.50 -13.31
C MET A 5 -8.27 11.05 -13.07
N MET A 6 -8.92 10.41 -12.10
CA MET A 6 -8.79 8.97 -11.88
C MET A 6 -9.25 8.21 -13.14
N PRO A 7 -8.50 7.18 -13.62
CA PRO A 7 -8.99 6.32 -14.69
C PRO A 7 -10.27 5.60 -14.25
N ARG A 8 -11.08 5.22 -15.24
CA ARG A 8 -12.27 4.41 -14.96
C ARG A 8 -11.85 3.00 -14.52
N PHE A 9 -12.51 2.49 -13.49
CA PHE A 9 -12.43 1.11 -13.01
C PHE A 9 -13.76 0.71 -12.38
N ASP A 10 -14.01 -0.58 -12.24
CA ASP A 10 -15.11 -1.11 -11.47
C ASP A 10 -14.67 -1.24 -10.00
N LEU A 11 -15.50 -0.78 -9.06
CA LEU A 11 -15.22 -0.85 -7.63
C LEU A 11 -15.98 -2.01 -6.99
N TYR A 12 -15.24 -2.89 -6.31
CA TYR A 12 -15.77 -3.99 -5.51
C TYR A 12 -15.43 -3.76 -4.04
N GLN A 13 -16.40 -3.95 -3.14
CA GLN A 13 -16.24 -3.76 -1.70
C GLN A 13 -16.73 -5.01 -0.95
N PRO A 14 -15.94 -6.08 -0.94
CA PRO A 14 -16.27 -7.28 -0.18
C PRO A 14 -16.25 -7.01 1.32
N ASP A 15 -17.16 -7.66 2.05
CA ASP A 15 -17.28 -7.60 3.51
C ASP A 15 -16.60 -8.78 4.22
N SER A 16 -16.10 -9.75 3.45
CA SER A 16 -15.46 -10.96 3.96
C SER A 16 -14.13 -11.25 3.24
N LEU A 17 -13.22 -11.93 3.96
CA LEU A 17 -11.95 -12.36 3.39
C LEU A 17 -12.16 -13.35 2.25
N GLU A 18 -13.10 -14.28 2.39
CA GLU A 18 -13.42 -15.25 1.35
C GLU A 18 -13.92 -14.58 0.08
N GLY A 19 -14.83 -13.61 0.20
CA GLY A 19 -15.32 -12.82 -0.92
C GLY A 19 -14.21 -12.00 -1.61
N ALA A 20 -13.27 -11.45 -0.83
CA ALA A 20 -12.12 -10.74 -1.37
C ALA A 20 -11.17 -11.67 -2.14
N LEU A 21 -10.89 -12.86 -1.60
CA LEU A 21 -10.05 -13.86 -2.26
C LEU A 21 -10.69 -14.40 -3.54
N ASP A 22 -11.99 -14.66 -3.55
CA ASP A 22 -12.73 -15.07 -4.74
C ASP A 22 -12.67 -13.99 -5.83
N LEU A 23 -12.92 -12.72 -5.47
CA LEU A 23 -12.79 -11.59 -6.38
C LEU A 23 -11.38 -11.46 -6.95
N ALA A 24 -10.36 -11.55 -6.09
CA ALA A 24 -8.96 -11.48 -6.51
C ALA A 24 -8.61 -12.62 -7.47
N GLY A 25 -9.06 -13.84 -7.18
CA GLY A 25 -8.85 -15.00 -8.05
C GLY A 25 -9.53 -14.87 -9.41
N ARG A 26 -10.76 -14.36 -9.45
CA ARG A 26 -11.52 -14.16 -10.70
C ARG A 26 -10.97 -13.02 -11.56
N LEU A 27 -10.56 -11.94 -10.94
CA LEU A 27 -10.06 -10.74 -11.63
C LEU A 27 -8.59 -10.88 -12.04
N GLY A 28 -7.82 -11.67 -11.31
CA GLY A 28 -6.40 -11.87 -11.58
C GLY A 28 -5.64 -10.55 -11.67
N GLU A 29 -4.81 -10.39 -12.68
CA GLU A 29 -4.01 -9.17 -12.90
C GLU A 29 -4.84 -7.90 -13.17
N ASN A 30 -6.10 -8.05 -13.55
CA ASN A 30 -7.02 -6.92 -13.75
C ASN A 30 -7.62 -6.40 -12.45
N GLY A 31 -7.41 -7.08 -11.31
CA GLY A 31 -7.88 -6.70 -9.99
C GLY A 31 -6.79 -6.04 -9.15
N TRP A 32 -7.03 -4.84 -8.64
CA TRP A 32 -6.12 -4.13 -7.75
C TRP A 32 -6.67 -4.09 -6.33
N LEU A 33 -5.95 -4.72 -5.39
CA LEU A 33 -6.30 -4.73 -3.97
C LEU A 33 -5.93 -3.40 -3.32
N VAL A 34 -6.87 -2.80 -2.59
CA VAL A 34 -6.66 -1.54 -1.88
C VAL A 34 -7.00 -1.70 -0.39
N GLY A 35 -6.04 -1.35 0.46
CA GLY A 35 -6.26 -1.10 1.89
C GLY A 35 -6.51 0.39 2.13
N GLY A 36 -5.56 1.10 2.75
CA GLY A 36 -5.67 2.55 3.00
C GLY A 36 -5.53 3.47 1.79
N GLY A 37 -5.13 2.95 0.66
CA GLY A 37 -5.06 3.68 -0.62
C GLY A 37 -3.94 4.70 -0.77
N GLN A 38 -3.11 4.92 0.25
CA GLN A 38 -2.13 6.02 0.28
C GLN A 38 -1.01 5.92 -0.78
N ASP A 39 -0.77 4.73 -1.31
CA ASP A 39 0.13 4.53 -2.45
C ASP A 39 -0.64 4.19 -3.73
N SER A 40 -1.70 3.39 -3.63
CA SER A 40 -2.48 2.88 -4.77
C SER A 40 -3.08 3.98 -5.63
N TRP A 41 -3.68 5.00 -5.01
CA TRP A 41 -4.32 6.09 -5.75
C TRP A 41 -3.31 6.89 -6.57
N ASP A 42 -2.10 7.07 -6.05
CA ASP A 42 -1.01 7.74 -6.77
C ASP A 42 -0.59 6.95 -8.02
N TRP A 43 -0.45 5.63 -7.87
CA TRP A 43 -0.12 4.73 -8.99
C TRP A 43 -1.14 4.79 -10.11
N LEU A 44 -2.42 4.78 -9.76
CA LEU A 44 -3.52 4.81 -10.73
C LEU A 44 -3.67 6.19 -11.36
N LYS A 45 -3.59 7.28 -10.58
CA LYS A 45 -3.66 8.66 -11.09
C LYS A 45 -2.52 8.95 -12.06
N ASN A 46 -1.31 8.57 -11.70
CA ASN A 46 -0.12 8.80 -12.54
C ASN A 46 -0.02 7.85 -13.74
N ARG A 47 -0.93 6.88 -13.87
CA ARG A 47 -0.91 5.87 -14.93
C ARG A 47 0.34 4.98 -14.91
N THR A 48 1.01 4.89 -13.78
CA THR A 48 2.15 3.99 -13.59
C THR A 48 1.67 2.53 -13.50
N ARG A 49 0.44 2.36 -13.00
CA ARG A 49 -0.29 1.10 -13.01
C ARG A 49 -1.65 1.29 -13.64
N HIS A 50 -2.14 0.24 -14.26
CA HIS A 50 -3.46 0.17 -14.88
C HIS A 50 -4.23 -0.99 -14.28
N THR A 51 -5.51 -0.77 -14.01
CA THR A 51 -6.42 -1.83 -13.59
C THR A 51 -7.82 -1.52 -14.12
N GLY A 52 -8.57 -2.56 -14.44
CA GLY A 52 -10.00 -2.44 -14.76
C GLY A 52 -10.90 -2.55 -13.54
N ALA A 53 -10.37 -3.06 -12.43
CA ALA A 53 -11.14 -3.28 -11.22
C ALA A 53 -10.33 -2.98 -9.96
N VAL A 54 -10.96 -2.36 -8.97
CA VAL A 54 -10.41 -2.11 -7.63
C VAL A 54 -11.22 -2.91 -6.62
N ILE A 55 -10.53 -3.65 -5.76
CA ILE A 55 -11.09 -4.40 -4.65
C ILE A 55 -10.72 -3.66 -3.36
N ASP A 56 -11.66 -2.92 -2.82
CA ASP A 56 -11.49 -2.19 -1.55
C ASP A 56 -11.72 -3.13 -0.37
N LEU A 57 -10.66 -3.37 0.39
CA LEU A 57 -10.66 -4.29 1.53
C LEU A 57 -11.15 -3.64 2.83
N SER A 58 -11.42 -2.34 2.85
CA SER A 58 -11.70 -1.54 4.07
C SER A 58 -12.88 -2.05 4.88
N GLY A 59 -13.84 -2.74 4.25
CA GLY A 59 -15.00 -3.36 4.88
C GLY A 59 -14.71 -4.63 5.69
N ILE A 60 -13.54 -5.24 5.54
CA ILE A 60 -13.22 -6.55 6.15
C ILE A 60 -12.69 -6.37 7.56
N ALA A 61 -13.56 -6.45 8.56
CA ALA A 61 -13.21 -6.26 9.97
C ALA A 61 -12.16 -7.28 10.47
N ALA A 62 -12.18 -8.50 9.96
CA ALA A 62 -11.23 -9.56 10.33
C ALA A 62 -9.76 -9.23 10.03
N LEU A 63 -9.51 -8.27 9.13
CA LEU A 63 -8.18 -7.80 8.76
C LEU A 63 -7.68 -6.60 9.60
N LYS A 64 -8.39 -6.23 10.68
CA LYS A 64 -8.04 -5.09 11.55
C LYS A 64 -7.65 -5.54 12.95
N GLY A 65 -6.88 -4.65 13.62
CA GLY A 65 -6.53 -4.78 15.04
C GLY A 65 -5.23 -5.52 15.30
N VAL A 66 -4.85 -5.50 16.57
CA VAL A 66 -3.67 -6.17 17.13
C VAL A 66 -4.14 -7.16 18.18
N ARG A 67 -3.59 -8.38 18.18
CA ARG A 67 -3.90 -9.42 19.16
C ARG A 67 -2.70 -10.26 19.51
N GLU A 68 -2.68 -10.81 20.71
CA GLU A 68 -1.69 -11.82 21.07
C GLU A 68 -1.97 -13.14 20.32
N ALA A 69 -0.92 -13.75 19.78
CA ALA A 69 -1.00 -15.02 19.08
C ALA A 69 0.33 -15.77 19.16
N ASN A 70 0.28 -17.05 19.50
CA ASN A 70 1.42 -17.97 19.42
C ASN A 70 2.71 -17.46 20.10
N GLY A 71 2.59 -16.78 21.24
CA GLY A 71 3.72 -16.20 21.97
C GLY A 71 4.29 -14.91 21.38
N GLY A 72 3.68 -14.38 20.33
CA GLY A 72 3.96 -13.11 19.69
C GLY A 72 2.72 -12.23 19.59
N ILE A 73 2.67 -11.40 18.55
CA ILE A 73 1.49 -10.62 18.17
C ILE A 73 1.12 -10.91 16.71
N GLU A 74 -0.15 -10.81 16.43
CA GLU A 74 -0.70 -10.77 15.09
C GLU A 74 -1.33 -9.41 14.87
N ILE A 75 -0.98 -8.76 13.76
CA ILE A 75 -1.49 -7.44 13.38
C ILE A 75 -2.24 -7.61 12.05
N GLY A 76 -3.51 -7.24 12.05
CA GLY A 76 -4.32 -7.26 10.83
C GLY A 76 -3.76 -6.34 9.76
N ALA A 77 -3.78 -6.77 8.52
CA ALA A 77 -3.21 -6.02 7.39
C ALA A 77 -3.84 -4.64 7.17
N LEU A 78 -5.09 -4.45 7.59
CA LEU A 78 -5.83 -3.18 7.51
C LEU A 78 -5.71 -2.32 8.77
N THR A 79 -4.93 -2.73 9.77
CA THR A 79 -4.62 -1.89 10.93
C THR A 79 -3.83 -0.68 10.44
N THR A 80 -4.27 0.52 10.77
CA THR A 80 -3.61 1.76 10.36
C THR A 80 -2.26 1.93 11.07
N LEU A 81 -1.36 2.66 10.48
CA LEU A 81 -0.07 2.95 11.10
C LEU A 81 -0.22 3.73 12.40
N THR A 82 -1.24 4.59 12.51
CA THR A 82 -1.58 5.29 13.78
C THR A 82 -2.05 4.31 14.85
N GLU A 83 -2.86 3.30 14.50
CA GLU A 83 -3.27 2.27 15.44
C GLU A 83 -2.07 1.44 15.90
N VAL A 84 -1.18 1.03 14.99
CA VAL A 84 0.06 0.30 15.33
C VAL A 84 0.95 1.13 16.25
N GLU A 85 1.16 2.41 15.95
CA GLU A 85 1.97 3.36 16.76
C GLU A 85 1.46 3.45 18.20
N ASN A 86 0.13 3.46 18.39
CA ASN A 86 -0.49 3.74 19.68
C ASN A 86 -1.00 2.50 20.42
N ASP A 87 -0.94 1.33 19.82
CA ASP A 87 -1.38 0.10 20.45
C ASP A 87 -0.52 -0.24 21.68
N PRO A 88 -1.13 -0.47 22.87
CA PRO A 88 -0.38 -0.72 24.11
C PRO A 88 0.50 -1.96 24.02
N LEU A 89 0.03 -3.04 23.39
CA LEU A 89 0.76 -4.29 23.26
C LEU A 89 2.00 -4.12 22.34
N VAL A 90 1.84 -3.37 21.24
CA VAL A 90 2.95 -3.04 20.33
C VAL A 90 3.97 -2.14 21.05
N ARG A 91 3.53 -1.12 21.77
CA ARG A 91 4.40 -0.19 22.47
C ARG A 91 5.22 -0.87 23.59
N GLU A 92 4.59 -1.77 24.32
CA GLU A 92 5.25 -2.46 25.44
C GLU A 92 6.25 -3.52 24.97
N ARG A 93 5.88 -4.33 23.98
CA ARG A 93 6.66 -5.52 23.59
C ARG A 93 7.45 -5.35 22.31
N TYR A 94 7.08 -4.40 21.46
CA TYR A 94 7.66 -4.15 20.14
C TYR A 94 7.87 -2.65 19.87
N ALA A 95 8.46 -1.95 20.82
CA ALA A 95 8.64 -0.50 20.81
C ALA A 95 9.27 0.03 19.50
N LEU A 96 10.20 -0.73 18.90
CA LEU A 96 10.80 -0.37 17.62
C LEU A 96 9.77 -0.33 16.48
N LEU A 97 8.78 -1.24 16.49
CA LEU A 97 7.70 -1.24 15.50
C LEU A 97 6.78 -0.02 15.69
N ALA A 98 6.43 0.31 16.93
CA ALA A 98 5.65 1.50 17.24
C ALA A 98 6.36 2.77 16.77
N ASP A 99 7.64 2.91 17.10
CA ASP A 99 8.49 4.03 16.68
C ASP A 99 8.59 4.12 15.13
N ALA A 100 8.81 3.01 14.47
CA ALA A 100 8.88 2.97 13.01
C ALA A 100 7.55 3.39 12.37
N ALA A 101 6.42 2.88 12.87
CA ALA A 101 5.09 3.26 12.40
C ALA A 101 4.85 4.77 12.56
N GLY A 102 5.22 5.34 13.73
CA GLY A 102 5.08 6.76 14.02
C GLY A 102 5.93 7.71 13.17
N ARG A 103 6.98 7.19 12.53
CA ARG A 103 7.88 7.96 11.65
C ARG A 103 7.49 7.91 10.18
N VAL A 104 6.48 7.12 9.80
CA VAL A 104 6.03 7.06 8.40
C VAL A 104 5.32 8.36 8.02
N ALA A 105 5.83 9.02 7.00
CA ALA A 105 5.20 10.18 6.33
C ALA A 105 4.59 11.23 7.31
N SER A 106 3.31 11.58 7.12
CA SER A 106 2.59 12.53 7.97
C SER A 106 1.49 11.85 8.79
N PRO A 107 1.01 12.47 9.88
CA PRO A 107 -0.11 11.93 10.67
C PRO A 107 -1.35 11.63 9.81
N GLN A 108 -1.66 12.48 8.83
CA GLN A 108 -2.80 12.29 7.93
C GLN A 108 -2.65 11.01 7.09
N ILE A 109 -1.43 10.75 6.61
CA ILE A 109 -1.14 9.52 5.86
C ILE A 109 -1.23 8.30 6.78
N ARG A 110 -0.68 8.38 8.00
CA ARG A 110 -0.74 7.28 8.98
C ARG A 110 -2.15 6.93 9.44
N ASN A 111 -3.05 7.92 9.52
CA ASN A 111 -4.44 7.71 9.88
C ASN A 111 -5.25 6.90 8.85
N ALA A 112 -4.80 6.85 7.61
CA ALA A 112 -5.44 6.09 6.54
C ALA A 112 -4.54 4.95 6.00
N GLY A 113 -3.22 5.13 6.02
CA GLY A 113 -2.26 4.13 5.58
C GLY A 113 -2.26 2.92 6.51
N THR A 114 -2.38 1.72 5.93
CA THR A 114 -2.44 0.46 6.67
C THR A 114 -1.08 -0.22 6.71
N LEU A 115 -0.86 -1.08 7.70
CA LEU A 115 0.38 -1.85 7.82
C LEU A 115 0.61 -2.72 6.59
N GLY A 116 -0.41 -3.44 6.12
CA GLY A 116 -0.32 -4.28 4.92
C GLY A 116 -0.01 -3.45 3.66
N GLY A 117 -0.69 -2.32 3.48
CA GLY A 117 -0.41 -1.41 2.37
C GLY A 117 1.01 -0.83 2.43
N ASN A 118 1.52 -0.52 3.62
CA ASN A 118 2.89 -0.04 3.80
C ASN A 118 3.93 -1.11 3.47
N LEU A 119 3.71 -2.36 3.88
CA LEU A 119 4.61 -3.47 3.56
C LEU A 119 4.60 -3.86 2.07
N CYS A 120 3.47 -3.67 1.39
CA CYS A 120 3.29 -3.97 -0.03
C CYS A 120 3.60 -2.79 -0.96
N GLN A 121 4.08 -1.67 -0.43
CA GLN A 121 4.39 -0.50 -1.26
C GLN A 121 5.54 -0.79 -2.23
N ASP A 122 5.51 -0.12 -3.37
CA ASP A 122 6.56 -0.18 -4.38
C ASP A 122 7.36 1.14 -4.39
N THR A 123 8.51 1.13 -5.09
CA THR A 123 9.43 2.28 -5.12
C THR A 123 8.75 3.58 -5.55
N ARG A 124 9.14 4.68 -4.89
CA ARG A 124 8.67 6.04 -5.19
C ARG A 124 9.58 6.80 -6.14
N CYS A 125 10.52 6.13 -6.76
CA CYS A 125 11.47 6.70 -7.70
C CYS A 125 10.75 7.49 -8.83
N TRP A 126 11.12 8.73 -9.02
CA TRP A 126 10.51 9.63 -9.99
C TRP A 126 10.66 9.15 -11.43
N TYR A 127 11.80 8.57 -11.77
CA TYR A 127 12.02 8.00 -13.10
C TYR A 127 11.04 6.86 -13.38
N TYR A 128 10.90 5.93 -12.43
CA TYR A 128 9.97 4.82 -12.54
C TYR A 128 8.50 5.29 -12.59
N ARG A 129 8.11 6.17 -11.66
CA ARG A 129 6.74 6.71 -11.63
C ARG A 129 6.44 7.66 -12.81
N GLY A 130 7.46 8.28 -13.36
CA GLY A 130 7.36 9.11 -14.56
C GLY A 130 7.21 8.30 -15.85
N GLY A 131 7.29 6.98 -15.79
CA GLY A 131 7.17 6.10 -16.96
C GLY A 131 8.43 6.01 -17.80
N VAL A 132 9.59 6.33 -17.20
CA VAL A 132 10.89 6.15 -17.85
C VAL A 132 11.24 4.66 -17.90
N ASP A 133 11.74 4.21 -19.04
CA ASP A 133 12.16 2.82 -19.27
C ASP A 133 13.46 2.49 -18.51
N CYS A 134 13.33 2.32 -17.19
CA CYS A 134 14.43 1.98 -16.29
C CYS A 134 14.44 0.47 -15.95
N TYR A 135 15.46 -0.01 -15.22
CA TYR A 135 15.53 -1.41 -14.77
C TYR A 135 14.23 -1.92 -14.16
N ARG A 136 13.59 -1.13 -13.29
CA ARG A 136 12.34 -1.51 -12.64
C ARG A 136 11.18 -1.62 -13.63
N ALA A 137 11.21 -0.85 -14.71
CA ALA A 137 10.21 -0.87 -15.78
C ALA A 137 10.53 -1.88 -16.89
N GLY A 138 11.61 -2.65 -16.76
CA GLY A 138 12.05 -3.63 -17.75
C GLY A 138 13.13 -3.14 -18.73
N GLY A 139 13.62 -1.91 -18.55
CA GLY A 139 14.74 -1.35 -19.30
C GLY A 139 16.11 -1.84 -18.78
N ASN A 140 17.18 -1.20 -19.25
CA ASN A 140 18.54 -1.61 -18.97
C ASN A 140 19.40 -0.57 -18.25
N THR A 141 18.80 0.51 -17.75
CA THR A 141 19.50 1.62 -17.10
C THR A 141 18.77 2.03 -15.82
N CYS A 142 19.52 2.31 -14.73
CA CYS A 142 19.00 2.99 -13.57
C CYS A 142 19.39 4.47 -13.63
N TYR A 143 18.44 5.34 -13.91
CA TYR A 143 18.70 6.79 -14.04
C TYR A 143 18.93 7.48 -12.69
N ALA A 144 18.54 6.86 -11.58
CA ALA A 144 18.82 7.36 -10.24
C ALA A 144 20.23 6.99 -9.75
N ASP A 145 20.86 5.97 -10.33
CA ASP A 145 22.19 5.46 -9.97
C ASP A 145 23.29 6.04 -10.86
N THR A 146 23.19 7.33 -11.17
CA THR A 146 24.20 8.10 -11.90
C THR A 146 24.68 9.27 -11.06
N PRO A 147 25.88 9.83 -11.30
CA PRO A 147 26.34 11.03 -10.58
C PRO A 147 25.38 12.22 -10.68
N GLU A 148 24.66 12.35 -11.79
CA GLU A 148 23.68 13.39 -12.08
C GLU A 148 22.26 13.01 -11.63
N GLY A 149 22.06 11.83 -11.06
CA GLY A 149 20.76 11.36 -10.62
C GLY A 149 20.13 12.28 -9.57
N GLN A 150 18.89 12.72 -9.83
CA GLN A 150 18.18 13.68 -8.98
C GLN A 150 17.39 13.00 -7.86
N ASN A 151 17.06 11.73 -8.03
CA ASN A 151 16.25 10.97 -7.07
C ASN A 151 16.96 9.67 -6.71
N ARG A 152 17.43 9.59 -5.49
CA ARG A 152 18.17 8.44 -4.93
C ARG A 152 17.47 7.79 -3.74
N GLU A 153 16.17 8.04 -3.57
CA GLU A 153 15.34 7.44 -2.53
C GLU A 153 14.92 6.00 -2.85
#